data_dcfcf38e0646f12d7bc0e6aac08645f2
#
_entry.id   dcfcf38e0646f12d7bc0e6aac08645f2
#
_cell.length_a   1.000
_cell.length_b   1.000
_cell.length_c   1.000
_cell.angle_alpha   90.00
_cell.angle_beta   90.00
_cell.angle_gamma   90.00
#
_symmetry.space_group_name_H-M   'P 1'
#
loop_
_entity.id
_entity.type
_entity.pdbx_description
1 polymer ?
#
loop_
_entity_poly.entity_id
_entity_poly.type
_entity_poly.pdbx_seq_one_letter_code
_entity_poly.pdbx_strand_id
1 'polypeptide(L)'
;MLLLLFGEHLSRNSLLPALAPRIDGTSNSISVGAFSLLQRVDEKLCRALGCLNRPVSDFAAWKITSATLSPENAREGLKNLANQSILQVEIQNRLAIAVLLPNLEVSLTDAEESEIKTVQFSPKEWLPTAWQDAHPDYLRVGAPSGDLIQTDLPISLPQNAAGYRVRAFYPQ
;
A
#
# COMPACT_ATOMS: atom_id res chain seq x y z
N MET A 1 -23.44 -0.68 23.55
CA MET A 1 -23.18 -1.02 22.15
C MET A 1 -22.29 0.00 21.43
N LEU A 2 -22.54 1.29 21.55
CA LEU A 2 -21.72 2.35 20.92
C LEU A 2 -20.24 2.35 21.39
N LEU A 3 -20.00 2.20 22.70
CA LEU A 3 -18.65 2.14 23.30
C LEU A 3 -17.82 0.95 22.84
N LEU A 4 -18.45 -0.19 22.56
CA LEU A 4 -17.77 -1.39 22.05
C LEU A 4 -17.33 -1.20 20.59
N LEU A 5 -18.15 -0.54 19.76
CA LEU A 5 -17.80 -0.22 18.36
C LEU A 5 -16.66 0.81 18.28
N PHE A 6 -16.62 1.77 19.21
CA PHE A 6 -15.53 2.74 19.33
C PHE A 6 -14.20 2.08 19.77
N GLY A 7 -14.28 1.15 20.74
CA GLY A 7 -13.12 0.38 21.18
C GLY A 7 -12.53 -0.50 20.08
N GLU A 8 -13.38 -1.08 19.26
CA GLU A 8 -12.96 -1.91 18.13
C GLU A 8 -12.29 -1.09 17.02
N HIS A 9 -12.82 0.08 16.71
CA HIS A 9 -12.23 0.98 15.71
C HIS A 9 -10.86 1.50 16.13
N LEU A 10 -10.68 1.85 17.41
CA LEU A 10 -9.39 2.26 17.97
C LEU A 10 -8.39 1.11 18.04
N SER A 11 -8.82 -0.12 18.38
CA SER A 11 -7.90 -1.26 18.46
C SER A 11 -7.36 -1.68 17.11
N ARG A 12 -8.19 -1.68 16.07
CA ARG A 12 -7.81 -2.14 14.72
C ARG A 12 -6.99 -1.11 13.95
N ASN A 13 -7.35 0.16 14.02
CA ASN A 13 -6.69 1.19 13.23
C ASN A 13 -5.47 1.82 13.92
N SER A 14 -5.31 1.63 15.22
CA SER A 14 -4.21 2.25 15.96
C SER A 14 -3.35 1.23 16.74
N LEU A 15 -3.96 0.29 17.46
CA LEU A 15 -3.21 -0.62 18.33
C LEU A 15 -2.65 -1.83 17.59
N LEU A 16 -3.44 -2.45 16.70
CA LEU A 16 -2.96 -3.61 15.93
C LEU A 16 -1.78 -3.27 15.02
N PRO A 17 -1.82 -2.20 14.22
CA PRO A 17 -0.67 -1.81 13.41
C PRO A 17 0.55 -1.42 14.24
N ALA A 18 0.35 -0.71 15.35
CA ALA A 18 1.45 -0.28 16.23
C ALA A 18 2.17 -1.45 16.93
N LEU A 19 1.46 -2.55 17.18
CA LEU A 19 1.97 -3.74 17.84
C LEU A 19 2.34 -4.86 16.87
N ALA A 20 1.94 -4.76 15.60
CA ALA A 20 2.23 -5.78 14.60
C ALA A 20 3.74 -5.90 14.37
N PRO A 21 4.30 -7.13 14.44
CA PRO A 21 5.71 -7.33 14.16
C PRO A 21 6.02 -6.91 12.72
N ARG A 22 7.18 -6.28 12.53
CA ARG A 22 7.71 -5.96 11.20
C ARG A 22 8.61 -7.07 10.72
N ILE A 23 8.55 -7.39 9.45
CA ILE A 23 9.31 -8.49 8.82
C ILE A 23 10.81 -8.17 8.74
N ASP A 24 11.17 -6.89 8.80
CA ASP A 24 12.56 -6.40 8.73
C ASP A 24 13.39 -6.60 10.01
N GLY A 25 12.87 -7.36 10.98
CA GLY A 25 13.61 -7.74 12.20
C GLY A 25 13.75 -6.63 13.24
N THR A 26 13.09 -5.49 13.06
CA THR A 26 13.13 -4.36 14.00
C THR A 26 12.17 -4.49 15.19
N SER A 27 11.42 -5.61 15.28
CA SER A 27 10.48 -5.85 16.35
C SER A 27 11.12 -6.52 17.57
N ASN A 28 10.89 -5.95 18.76
CA ASN A 28 11.29 -6.56 20.03
C ASN A 28 10.43 -7.80 20.34
N SER A 29 11.02 -8.83 20.93
CA SER A 29 10.34 -10.08 21.30
C SER A 29 9.10 -9.89 22.21
N ILE A 30 9.04 -8.80 22.96
CA ILE A 30 7.89 -8.42 23.80
C ILE A 30 6.67 -8.05 22.94
N SER A 31 6.86 -7.42 21.78
CA SER A 31 5.78 -7.02 20.88
C SER A 31 5.08 -8.22 20.22
N VAL A 32 5.81 -9.30 19.96
CA VAL A 32 5.25 -10.51 19.33
C VAL A 32 4.26 -11.22 20.25
N GLY A 33 4.59 -11.33 21.55
CA GLY A 33 3.69 -11.94 22.54
C GLY A 33 2.42 -11.12 22.79
N ALA A 34 2.57 -9.81 22.95
CA ALA A 34 1.43 -8.90 23.14
C ALA A 34 0.54 -8.86 21.89
N PHE A 35 1.13 -8.87 20.70
CA PHE A 35 0.42 -8.89 19.44
C PHE A 35 -0.44 -10.15 19.25
N SER A 36 0.14 -11.34 19.51
CA SER A 36 -0.58 -12.62 19.39
C SER A 36 -1.78 -12.71 20.33
N LEU A 37 -1.66 -12.11 21.51
CA LEU A 37 -2.74 -12.09 22.50
C LEU A 37 -3.86 -11.12 22.08
N LEU A 38 -3.52 -9.94 21.60
CA LEU A 38 -4.46 -8.96 21.04
C LEU A 38 -5.20 -9.51 19.83
N GLN A 39 -4.49 -10.16 18.92
CA GLN A 39 -5.10 -10.77 17.73
C GLN A 39 -6.13 -11.85 18.13
N ARG A 40 -5.82 -12.72 19.11
CA ARG A 40 -6.76 -13.73 19.60
C ARG A 40 -8.00 -13.12 20.26
N VAL A 41 -7.82 -12.03 21.00
CA VAL A 41 -8.95 -11.31 21.64
C VAL A 41 -9.81 -10.64 20.58
N ASP A 42 -9.20 -9.99 19.60
CA ASP A 42 -9.90 -9.34 18.48
C ASP A 42 -10.70 -10.35 17.64
N GLU A 43 -10.10 -11.50 17.29
CA GLU A 43 -10.80 -12.56 16.57
C GLU A 43 -12.03 -13.12 17.33
N LYS A 44 -11.90 -13.30 18.67
CA LYS A 44 -13.01 -13.77 19.50
C LYS A 44 -14.12 -12.74 19.62
N LEU A 45 -13.75 -11.47 19.83
CA LEU A 45 -14.72 -10.36 19.90
C LEU A 45 -15.43 -10.17 18.56
N CYS A 46 -14.70 -10.17 17.44
CA CYS A 46 -15.28 -10.06 16.12
C CYS A 46 -16.26 -11.21 15.83
N ARG A 47 -15.91 -12.44 16.20
CA ARG A 47 -16.79 -13.60 16.03
C ARG A 47 -18.06 -13.46 16.86
N ALA A 48 -17.97 -12.94 18.08
CA ALA A 48 -19.12 -12.73 18.98
C ALA A 48 -20.02 -11.59 18.53
N LEU A 49 -19.46 -10.54 17.97
CA LEU A 49 -20.18 -9.31 17.58
C LEU A 49 -20.62 -9.29 16.10
N GLY A 50 -20.26 -10.33 15.33
CA GLY A 50 -20.58 -10.40 13.90
C GLY A 50 -19.90 -9.29 13.08
N CYS A 51 -18.77 -8.76 13.57
CA CYS A 51 -18.08 -7.71 12.84
C CYS A 51 -17.48 -8.25 11.55
N LEU A 52 -17.68 -7.51 10.47
CA LEU A 52 -16.97 -7.75 9.22
C LEU A 52 -15.49 -7.52 9.48
N ASN A 53 -14.66 -8.53 9.15
CA ASN A 53 -13.20 -8.39 9.19
C ASN A 53 -12.78 -7.24 8.27
N ARG A 54 -12.74 -6.02 8.81
CA ARG A 54 -12.18 -4.89 8.09
C ARG A 54 -10.67 -4.99 8.16
N PRO A 55 -9.99 -5.04 7.03
CA PRO A 55 -8.54 -5.06 7.02
C PRO A 55 -7.98 -3.76 7.60
N VAL A 56 -6.80 -3.87 8.18
CA VAL A 56 -6.08 -2.72 8.74
C VAL A 56 -5.67 -1.78 7.61
N SER A 57 -5.85 -0.49 7.80
CA SER A 57 -5.33 0.56 6.93
C SER A 57 -4.23 1.32 7.67
N ASP A 58 -2.97 1.07 7.28
CA ASP A 58 -1.81 1.77 7.83
C ASP A 58 -0.80 2.01 6.70
N PHE A 59 -0.58 3.28 6.36
CA PHE A 59 0.38 3.64 5.32
C PHE A 59 1.83 3.31 5.72
N ALA A 60 2.16 3.32 7.01
CA ALA A 60 3.48 2.96 7.52
C ALA A 60 3.79 1.45 7.39
N ALA A 61 2.76 0.64 7.15
CA ALA A 61 2.90 -0.78 6.83
C ALA A 61 3.54 -1.01 5.46
N TRP A 62 3.41 -0.05 4.56
CA TRP A 62 3.87 -0.17 3.18
C TRP A 62 5.25 0.45 2.98
N LYS A 63 6.13 -0.31 2.38
CA LYS A 63 7.45 0.14 1.96
C LYS A 63 7.53 0.12 0.44
N ILE A 64 7.84 1.25 -0.14
CA ILE A 64 8.28 1.32 -1.54
C ILE A 64 9.75 0.89 -1.55
N THR A 65 10.03 -0.28 -2.13
CA THR A 65 11.37 -0.89 -2.13
C THR A 65 12.17 -0.40 -3.32
N SER A 66 11.50 -0.16 -4.44
CA SER A 66 12.11 0.47 -5.60
C SER A 66 11.08 1.31 -6.38
N ALA A 67 11.56 2.32 -7.05
CA ALA A 67 10.81 3.08 -8.03
C ALA A 67 11.78 3.50 -9.14
N THR A 68 11.51 3.09 -10.38
CA THR A 68 12.40 3.34 -11.52
C THR A 68 11.59 3.82 -12.70
N LEU A 69 11.95 4.99 -13.23
CA LEU A 69 11.31 5.56 -14.39
C LEU A 69 12.04 5.12 -15.66
N SER A 70 11.32 4.49 -16.57
CA SER A 70 11.84 4.04 -17.86
C SER A 70 11.05 4.68 -19.00
N PRO A 71 11.70 5.16 -20.07
CA PRO A 71 10.98 5.63 -21.24
C PRO A 71 10.22 4.45 -21.89
N GLU A 72 8.98 4.67 -22.27
CA GLU A 72 8.12 3.64 -22.86
C GLU A 72 8.68 3.07 -24.18
N ASN A 73 9.50 3.87 -24.88
CA ASN A 73 10.19 3.46 -26.11
C ASN A 73 11.15 2.27 -25.92
N ALA A 74 11.45 1.86 -24.69
CA ALA A 74 12.26 0.69 -24.39
C ALA A 74 11.50 -0.65 -24.55
N ARG A 75 10.17 -0.63 -24.65
CA ARG A 75 9.34 -1.82 -24.95
C ARG A 75 8.87 -1.79 -26.40
N GLU A 76 9.37 -2.70 -27.21
CA GLU A 76 8.92 -2.91 -28.60
C GLU A 76 7.42 -3.21 -28.62
N GLY A 77 6.63 -2.29 -29.16
CA GLY A 77 5.21 -2.51 -29.47
C GLY A 77 4.26 -1.34 -29.35
N LEU A 78 4.59 -0.28 -28.60
CA LEU A 78 3.69 0.88 -28.39
C LEU A 78 4.27 2.17 -29.00
N LYS A 79 4.25 2.26 -30.32
CA LYS A 79 4.88 3.37 -31.09
C LYS A 79 4.13 4.69 -31.11
N ASN A 80 3.11 4.94 -30.31
CA ASN A 80 2.19 6.08 -30.57
C ASN A 80 1.97 7.09 -29.45
N LEU A 81 2.76 7.12 -28.36
CA LEU A 81 2.54 8.09 -27.29
C LEU A 81 3.85 8.83 -26.94
N ALA A 82 4.08 9.91 -27.64
CA ALA A 82 5.34 10.67 -27.67
C ALA A 82 5.79 11.32 -26.33
N ASN A 83 5.16 11.09 -25.19
CA ASN A 83 5.56 11.62 -23.88
C ASN A 83 5.13 10.71 -22.71
N GLN A 84 4.92 9.42 -22.95
CA GLN A 84 4.61 8.48 -21.88
C GLN A 84 5.87 7.76 -21.44
N SER A 85 5.99 7.60 -20.14
CA SER A 85 7.03 6.82 -19.48
C SER A 85 6.37 5.83 -18.54
N ILE A 86 7.03 4.72 -18.29
CA ILE A 86 6.57 3.73 -17.33
C ILE A 86 7.37 3.91 -16.04
N LEU A 87 6.66 4.17 -14.95
CA LEU A 87 7.24 4.12 -13.62
C LEU A 87 7.01 2.73 -13.04
N GLN A 88 8.08 1.95 -12.94
CA GLN A 88 8.07 0.66 -12.28
C GLN A 88 8.20 0.88 -10.78
N VAL A 89 7.22 0.40 -10.01
CA VAL A 89 7.19 0.53 -8.56
C VAL A 89 7.11 -0.85 -7.93
N GLU A 90 7.94 -1.10 -6.93
CA GLU A 90 7.82 -2.24 -6.04
C GLU A 90 7.36 -1.77 -4.67
N ILE A 91 6.29 -2.38 -4.17
CA ILE A 91 5.70 -2.05 -2.88
C ILE A 91 5.52 -3.32 -2.05
N GLN A 92 5.90 -3.27 -0.78
CA GLN A 92 5.86 -4.43 0.12
C GLN A 92 5.07 -4.14 1.39
N ASN A 93 4.21 -5.09 1.80
CA ASN A 93 3.62 -5.09 3.12
C ASN A 93 4.65 -5.58 4.16
N ARG A 94 5.07 -4.70 5.07
CA ARG A 94 6.08 -4.99 6.10
C ARG A 94 5.51 -5.51 7.42
N LEU A 95 4.19 -5.47 7.61
CA LEU A 95 3.57 -5.97 8.83
C LEU A 95 3.30 -7.47 8.73
N ALA A 96 3.30 -8.16 9.86
CA ALA A 96 2.96 -9.58 9.97
C ALA A 96 1.45 -9.86 9.89
N ILE A 97 0.68 -8.95 9.32
CA ILE A 97 -0.78 -9.03 9.11
C ILE A 97 -1.16 -8.57 7.71
N ALA A 98 -2.36 -8.93 7.29
CA ALA A 98 -2.91 -8.37 6.06
C ALA A 98 -3.25 -6.89 6.23
N VAL A 99 -2.89 -6.07 5.23
CA VAL A 99 -3.12 -4.63 5.22
C VAL A 99 -3.80 -4.23 3.91
N LEU A 100 -4.80 -3.34 3.99
CA LEU A 100 -5.45 -2.78 2.81
C LEU A 100 -4.42 -2.19 1.86
N LEU A 101 -4.66 -2.38 0.57
CA LEU A 101 -3.83 -1.76 -0.46
C LEU A 101 -4.01 -0.23 -0.42
N PRO A 102 -2.91 0.54 -0.40
CA PRO A 102 -2.97 1.99 -0.36
C PRO A 102 -3.20 2.57 -1.75
N ASN A 103 -3.61 3.82 -1.82
CA ASN A 103 -3.42 4.60 -3.04
C ASN A 103 -1.92 4.93 -3.21
N LEU A 104 -1.47 5.00 -4.44
CA LEU A 104 -0.14 5.50 -4.79
C LEU A 104 -0.26 6.90 -5.35
N GLU A 105 0.60 7.78 -4.89
CA GLU A 105 0.74 9.13 -5.42
C GLU A 105 2.13 9.31 -5.99
N VAL A 106 2.18 9.85 -7.20
CA VAL A 106 3.43 10.19 -7.89
C VAL A 106 3.44 11.69 -8.12
N SER A 107 4.35 12.39 -7.44
CA SER A 107 4.62 13.81 -7.66
C SER A 107 5.83 13.97 -8.57
N LEU A 108 5.66 14.69 -9.67
CA LEU A 108 6.74 15.08 -10.59
C LEU A 108 7.27 16.45 -10.19
N THR A 109 8.58 16.60 -10.20
CA THR A 109 9.27 17.85 -9.81
C THR A 109 10.15 18.36 -10.94
N ASP A 110 10.39 19.68 -10.93
CA ASP A 110 11.37 20.34 -11.79
C ASP A 110 12.80 20.24 -11.22
N ALA A 111 13.73 20.94 -11.84
CA ALA A 111 15.14 20.97 -11.43
C ALA A 111 15.35 21.69 -10.07
N GLU A 112 14.43 22.55 -9.67
CA GLU A 112 14.40 23.26 -8.39
C GLU A 112 13.64 22.47 -7.30
N GLU A 113 13.27 21.20 -7.56
CA GLU A 113 12.48 20.33 -6.70
C GLU A 113 11.03 20.82 -6.42
N SER A 114 10.55 21.79 -7.19
CA SER A 114 9.17 22.26 -7.10
C SER A 114 8.23 21.26 -7.76
N GLU A 115 7.09 20.98 -7.11
CA GLU A 115 6.10 20.07 -7.65
C GLU A 115 5.38 20.70 -8.84
N ILE A 116 5.41 20.03 -9.98
CA ILE A 116 4.78 20.49 -11.23
C ILE A 116 3.55 19.69 -11.62
N LYS A 117 3.45 18.43 -11.16
CA LYS A 117 2.31 17.58 -11.44
C LYS A 117 2.23 16.46 -10.43
N THR A 118 1.02 16.18 -9.95
CA THR A 118 0.73 15.03 -9.10
C THR A 118 -0.29 14.13 -9.76
N VAL A 119 -0.05 12.83 -9.75
CA VAL A 119 -0.95 11.79 -10.26
C VAL A 119 -1.21 10.80 -9.15
N GLN A 120 -2.47 10.44 -8.95
CA GLN A 120 -2.87 9.45 -7.95
C GLN A 120 -3.47 8.22 -8.64
N PHE A 121 -3.12 7.07 -8.12
CA PHE A 121 -3.61 5.77 -8.58
C PHE A 121 -4.30 5.05 -7.43
N SER A 122 -5.55 4.67 -7.62
CA SER A 122 -6.26 3.78 -6.70
C SER A 122 -5.69 2.34 -6.79
N PRO A 123 -5.96 1.48 -5.79
CA PRO A 123 -5.54 0.08 -5.84
C PRO A 123 -5.99 -0.67 -7.10
N LYS A 124 -7.18 -0.34 -7.62
CA LYS A 124 -7.68 -0.95 -8.87
C LYS A 124 -6.87 -0.55 -10.10
N GLU A 125 -6.31 0.65 -10.09
CA GLU A 125 -5.57 1.19 -11.23
C GLU A 125 -4.12 0.76 -11.23
N TRP A 126 -3.51 0.65 -10.03
CA TRP A 126 -2.09 0.31 -9.97
C TRP A 126 -1.82 -1.18 -9.79
N LEU A 127 -2.75 -1.97 -9.21
CA LEU A 127 -2.56 -3.41 -9.04
C LEU A 127 -2.59 -4.11 -10.40
N PRO A 128 -1.54 -4.86 -10.80
CA PRO A 128 -1.51 -5.54 -12.08
C PRO A 128 -2.69 -6.50 -12.24
N THR A 129 -3.26 -6.60 -13.46
CA THR A 129 -4.41 -7.48 -13.74
C THR A 129 -4.13 -8.94 -13.36
N ALA A 130 -2.92 -9.43 -13.63
CA ALA A 130 -2.52 -10.78 -13.23
C ALA A 130 -2.59 -11.01 -11.70
N TRP A 131 -2.28 -9.97 -10.89
CA TRP A 131 -2.45 -10.02 -9.45
C TRP A 131 -3.91 -9.96 -9.02
N GLN A 132 -4.72 -9.14 -9.68
CA GLN A 132 -6.17 -9.07 -9.40
C GLN A 132 -6.84 -10.41 -9.69
N ASP A 133 -6.47 -11.08 -10.78
CA ASP A 133 -7.00 -12.39 -11.18
C ASP A 133 -6.56 -13.50 -10.23
N ALA A 134 -5.28 -13.48 -9.81
CA ALA A 134 -4.74 -14.46 -8.88
C ALA A 134 -5.24 -14.26 -7.43
N HIS A 135 -5.56 -13.02 -7.06
CA HIS A 135 -5.92 -12.62 -5.70
C HIS A 135 -7.15 -11.69 -5.68
N PRO A 136 -8.33 -12.18 -6.09
CA PRO A 136 -9.55 -11.37 -6.26
C PRO A 136 -10.01 -10.68 -4.97
N ASP A 137 -9.60 -11.21 -3.82
CA ASP A 137 -9.96 -10.67 -2.51
C ASP A 137 -9.05 -9.54 -2.03
N TYR A 138 -7.88 -9.30 -2.63
CA TYR A 138 -6.89 -8.30 -2.12
C TYR A 138 -7.46 -6.89 -2.00
N LEU A 139 -8.33 -6.49 -2.92
CA LEU A 139 -9.00 -5.18 -2.83
C LEU A 139 -9.94 -5.07 -1.63
N ARG A 140 -10.40 -6.20 -1.08
CA ARG A 140 -11.35 -6.26 0.04
C ARG A 140 -10.68 -6.58 1.37
N VAL A 141 -9.75 -7.54 1.38
CA VAL A 141 -9.13 -8.05 2.61
C VAL A 141 -7.70 -7.55 2.82
N GLY A 142 -7.12 -6.89 1.81
CA GLY A 142 -5.74 -6.43 1.83
C GLY A 142 -4.74 -7.50 1.39
N ALA A 143 -3.50 -7.09 1.20
CA ALA A 143 -2.40 -7.99 0.86
C ALA A 143 -1.80 -8.62 2.12
N PRO A 144 -1.49 -9.92 2.10
CA PRO A 144 -0.85 -10.62 3.22
C PRO A 144 0.49 -10.05 3.63
N SER A 145 0.97 -10.53 4.77
CA SER A 145 2.30 -10.22 5.29
C SER A 145 3.39 -10.58 4.28
N GLY A 146 4.29 -9.67 4.02
CA GLY A 146 5.48 -9.90 3.20
C GLY A 146 5.28 -9.83 1.70
N ASP A 147 4.05 -9.73 1.22
CA ASP A 147 3.79 -9.65 -0.21
C ASP A 147 4.52 -8.46 -0.83
N LEU A 148 5.27 -8.76 -1.88
CA LEU A 148 5.96 -7.81 -2.74
C LEU A 148 5.22 -7.71 -4.06
N ILE A 149 4.68 -6.55 -4.35
CA ILE A 149 3.90 -6.28 -5.57
C ILE A 149 4.71 -5.36 -6.47
N GLN A 150 4.96 -5.83 -7.69
CA GLN A 150 5.54 -5.00 -8.75
C GLN A 150 4.42 -4.48 -9.64
N THR A 151 4.49 -3.20 -9.98
CA THR A 151 3.52 -2.55 -10.86
C THR A 151 4.19 -1.59 -11.83
N ASP A 152 3.59 -1.45 -12.99
CA ASP A 152 3.99 -0.53 -14.06
C ASP A 152 2.94 0.59 -14.16
N LEU A 153 3.32 1.81 -13.79
CA LEU A 153 2.44 2.97 -13.81
C LEU A 153 2.71 3.83 -15.05
N PRO A 154 1.74 4.03 -15.94
CA PRO A 154 1.90 4.92 -17.08
C PRO A 154 1.86 6.37 -16.62
N ILE A 155 2.90 7.13 -16.89
CA ILE A 155 3.03 8.53 -16.48
C ILE A 155 3.38 9.40 -17.68
N SER A 156 2.60 10.48 -17.87
CA SER A 156 2.93 11.52 -18.84
C SER A 156 3.90 12.52 -18.20
N LEU A 157 5.10 12.61 -18.75
CA LEU A 157 6.15 13.51 -18.27
C LEU A 157 6.03 14.90 -18.93
N PRO A 158 5.86 15.98 -18.15
CA PRO A 158 6.08 17.34 -18.65
C PRO A 158 7.51 17.55 -19.12
N GLN A 159 7.74 18.47 -20.06
CA GLN A 159 9.07 18.73 -20.62
C GLN A 159 10.09 19.22 -19.57
N ASN A 160 9.62 19.87 -18.51
CA ASN A 160 10.43 20.38 -17.41
C ASN A 160 10.56 19.42 -16.22
N ALA A 161 10.06 18.17 -16.34
CA ALA A 161 10.19 17.18 -15.28
C ALA A 161 11.65 16.73 -15.15
N ALA A 162 12.22 16.89 -13.96
CA ALA A 162 13.59 16.52 -13.62
C ALA A 162 13.66 15.44 -12.54
N GLY A 163 12.60 15.28 -11.74
CA GLY A 163 12.53 14.31 -10.66
C GLY A 163 11.12 13.78 -10.42
N TYR A 164 11.02 12.78 -9.56
CA TYR A 164 9.73 12.25 -9.10
C TYR A 164 9.84 11.74 -7.66
N ARG A 165 8.70 11.73 -6.99
CA ARG A 165 8.52 11.12 -5.67
C ARG A 165 7.31 10.19 -5.70
N VAL A 166 7.40 9.05 -5.02
CA VAL A 166 6.30 8.11 -4.89
C VAL A 166 5.96 7.94 -3.42
N ARG A 167 4.68 8.02 -3.08
CA ARG A 167 4.21 7.76 -1.72
C ARG A 167 2.94 6.92 -1.72
N ALA A 168 2.78 6.12 -0.66
CA ALA A 168 1.56 5.40 -0.37
C ALA A 168 0.70 6.23 0.62
N PHE A 169 -0.62 6.26 0.41
CA PHE A 169 -1.54 6.95 1.32
C PHE A 169 -2.93 6.32 1.30
N TYR A 170 -3.76 6.67 2.28
CA TYR A 170 -5.19 6.36 2.28
C TYR A 170 -5.97 7.68 2.21
N PRO A 171 -6.97 7.78 1.33
CA PRO A 171 -7.85 8.95 1.30
C PRO A 171 -8.62 9.04 2.63
N GLN A 172 -8.76 10.26 3.13
CA GLN A 172 -9.55 10.57 4.32
C GLN A 172 -11.03 10.62 4.03
#